data_3f0d985261cdef830582caa6802f2ee8
#
_entry.id   3f0d985261cdef830582caa6802f2ee8
#
_cell.length_a   1.000
_cell.length_b   1.000
_cell.length_c   1.000
_cell.angle_alpha   90.00
_cell.angle_beta   90.00
_cell.angle_gamma   90.00
#
_symmetry.space_group_name_H-M   'P 1'
#
loop_
_entity.id
_entity.type
_entity.pdbx_description
1 polymer ?
#
loop_
_entity_poly.entity_id
_entity_poly.type
_entity_poly.pdbx_seq_one_letter_code
_entity_poly.pdbx_strand_id
1 'polypeptide(L)'
;MTVRPHLPSTWNRSLRLILTTGLALAFHVIPAAAHQAPAGWQYDSSCCSGVDCYQAPESDVKETKYGYQLSTGELIPYSDHRIKRSHDEYFHECKPGGDANSQRSFCLYVPDRGM
;
A
#
# COMPACT_ATOMS: atom_id res chain seq x y z
N MET A 1 70.95 -28.07 -14.44
CA MET A 1 70.32 -26.74 -14.43
C MET A 1 68.86 -26.91 -14.83
N THR A 2 67.96 -26.81 -13.87
CA THR A 2 66.53 -26.90 -14.11
C THR A 2 65.94 -25.52 -14.20
N VAL A 3 65.46 -25.13 -15.38
CA VAL A 3 64.76 -23.88 -15.61
C VAL A 3 63.29 -24.11 -15.19
N ARG A 4 62.84 -23.39 -14.15
CA ARG A 4 61.42 -23.38 -13.76
C ARG A 4 60.69 -22.37 -14.63
N PRO A 5 59.62 -22.76 -15.30
CA PRO A 5 58.80 -21.77 -16.00
C PRO A 5 58.01 -20.95 -14.99
N HIS A 6 58.23 -19.63 -15.01
CA HIS A 6 57.39 -18.69 -14.32
C HIS A 6 56.05 -18.55 -15.07
N LEU A 7 54.99 -19.04 -14.50
CA LEU A 7 53.62 -18.77 -14.95
C LEU A 7 53.24 -17.35 -14.53
N PRO A 8 52.77 -16.51 -15.44
CA PRO A 8 52.31 -15.17 -15.08
C PRO A 8 50.98 -15.24 -14.30
N SER A 9 51.00 -14.63 -13.12
CA SER A 9 49.85 -14.60 -12.19
C SER A 9 48.77 -13.55 -12.58
N THR A 10 48.49 -13.42 -13.88
CA THR A 10 47.56 -12.39 -14.36
C THR A 10 46.10 -12.87 -14.41
N TRP A 11 45.86 -14.17 -14.17
CA TRP A 11 44.52 -14.71 -14.33
C TRP A 11 43.57 -14.41 -13.14
N ASN A 12 44.08 -14.10 -11.95
CA ASN A 12 43.23 -13.93 -10.77
C ASN A 12 42.65 -12.52 -10.58
N ARG A 13 43.06 -11.56 -11.38
CA ARG A 13 42.52 -10.18 -11.23
C ARG A 13 41.19 -9.97 -11.96
N SER A 14 40.99 -10.65 -13.09
CA SER A 14 39.78 -10.49 -13.88
C SER A 14 38.57 -11.22 -13.28
N LEU A 15 38.81 -12.31 -12.54
CA LEU A 15 37.72 -13.08 -11.92
C LEU A 15 37.13 -12.43 -10.68
N ARG A 16 37.91 -11.56 -9.99
CA ARG A 16 37.47 -10.85 -8.79
C ARG A 16 36.61 -9.63 -9.09
N LEU A 17 36.76 -9.04 -10.28
CA LEU A 17 35.99 -7.87 -10.71
C LEU A 17 34.56 -8.24 -11.17
N ILE A 18 34.34 -9.48 -11.60
CA ILE A 18 33.03 -9.94 -12.08
C ILE A 18 32.10 -10.31 -10.92
N LEU A 19 32.65 -10.74 -9.78
CA LEU A 19 31.84 -11.11 -8.60
C LEU A 19 31.33 -9.91 -7.79
N THR A 20 31.94 -8.75 -7.91
CA THR A 20 31.55 -7.56 -7.13
C THR A 20 30.45 -6.73 -7.80
N THR A 21 30.27 -6.85 -9.11
CA THR A 21 29.24 -6.12 -9.85
C THR A 21 27.86 -6.82 -9.83
N GLY A 22 27.82 -8.12 -9.53
CA GLY A 22 26.56 -8.88 -9.50
C GLY A 22 25.69 -8.71 -8.26
N LEU A 23 26.24 -8.17 -7.17
CA LEU A 23 25.53 -8.11 -5.88
C LEU A 23 24.85 -6.73 -5.63
N ALA A 24 25.09 -5.73 -6.46
CA ALA A 24 24.53 -4.39 -6.28
C ALA A 24 23.12 -4.20 -6.87
N LEU A 25 22.57 -5.20 -7.57
CA LEU A 25 21.29 -5.09 -8.29
C LEU A 25 20.10 -5.69 -7.54
N ALA A 26 20.27 -6.17 -6.31
CA ALA A 26 19.21 -6.94 -5.61
C ALA A 26 18.38 -6.14 -4.61
N PHE A 27 18.60 -4.83 -4.44
CA PHE A 27 17.77 -4.01 -3.56
C PHE A 27 16.95 -3.00 -4.35
N HIS A 28 16.11 -3.50 -5.23
CA HIS A 28 14.92 -2.74 -5.62
C HIS A 28 13.93 -2.86 -4.46
N VAL A 29 13.98 -1.90 -3.55
CA VAL A 29 12.90 -1.67 -2.59
C VAL A 29 11.71 -1.24 -3.43
N ILE A 30 10.84 -2.18 -3.75
CA ILE A 30 9.51 -1.86 -4.28
C ILE A 30 8.81 -1.14 -3.13
N PRO A 31 8.49 0.17 -3.25
CA PRO A 31 7.68 0.82 -2.23
C PRO A 31 6.38 0.03 -2.13
N ALA A 32 6.08 -0.46 -0.93
CA ALA A 32 4.84 -1.16 -0.70
C ALA A 32 3.69 -0.21 -1.05
N ALA A 33 2.85 -0.60 -2.02
CA ALA A 33 1.67 0.14 -2.46
C ALA A 33 0.54 0.16 -1.41
N ALA A 34 0.90 0.03 -0.13
CA ALA A 34 0.01 -0.14 1.00
C ALA A 34 -0.83 1.11 1.33
N HIS A 35 -0.50 2.26 0.72
CA HIS A 35 -1.23 3.53 0.91
C HIS A 35 -2.05 3.93 -0.31
N GLN A 36 -2.12 3.08 -1.33
CA GLN A 36 -2.82 3.38 -2.57
C GLN A 36 -4.13 2.62 -2.69
N ALA A 37 -5.16 3.32 -3.14
CA ALA A 37 -6.39 2.69 -3.62
C ALA A 37 -6.13 1.88 -4.90
N PRO A 38 -6.97 0.89 -5.23
CA PRO A 38 -6.84 0.12 -6.47
C PRO A 38 -6.79 0.99 -7.74
N ALA A 39 -7.45 2.14 -7.73
CA ALA A 39 -7.42 3.12 -8.83
C ALA A 39 -6.14 3.98 -8.87
N GLY A 40 -5.18 3.79 -7.96
CA GLY A 40 -3.85 4.42 -7.99
C GLY A 40 -3.72 5.74 -7.25
N TRP A 41 -4.78 6.28 -6.64
CA TRP A 41 -4.67 7.45 -5.78
C TRP A 41 -4.26 7.06 -4.34
N GLN A 42 -3.73 8.03 -3.61
CA GLN A 42 -3.24 7.77 -2.26
C GLN A 42 -4.29 8.13 -1.20
N TYR A 43 -4.44 7.25 -0.21
CA TYR A 43 -5.19 7.56 1.00
C TYR A 43 -4.46 8.59 1.85
N ASP A 44 -5.22 9.39 2.57
CA ASP A 44 -4.69 10.32 3.55
C ASP A 44 -3.92 9.57 4.65
N SER A 45 -2.73 10.03 5.00
CA SER A 45 -1.89 9.42 6.03
C SER A 45 -2.53 9.43 7.41
N SER A 46 -3.49 10.34 7.66
CA SER A 46 -4.28 10.36 8.89
C SER A 46 -5.30 9.21 8.96
N CYS A 47 -5.62 8.58 7.84
CA CYS A 47 -6.58 7.49 7.73
C CYS A 47 -5.91 6.12 7.60
N CYS A 48 -4.70 6.08 7.05
CA CYS A 48 -4.05 4.83 6.66
C CYS A 48 -2.58 4.80 7.08
N SER A 49 -2.23 3.85 7.94
CA SER A 49 -0.85 3.60 8.36
C SER A 49 -0.12 2.56 7.49
N GLY A 50 -0.73 2.16 6.37
CA GLY A 50 -0.11 1.24 5.42
C GLY A 50 -1.03 0.16 4.90
N VAL A 51 -1.82 -0.47 5.77
CA VAL A 51 -2.69 -1.62 5.43
C VAL A 51 -4.15 -1.42 5.84
N ASP A 52 -4.46 -0.27 6.43
CA ASP A 52 -5.76 -0.05 7.08
C ASP A 52 -6.89 0.23 6.10
N CYS A 53 -6.59 0.74 4.89
CA CYS A 53 -7.60 1.16 3.92
C CYS A 53 -7.79 0.16 2.79
N TYR A 54 -9.03 -0.01 2.36
CA TYR A 54 -9.42 -0.87 1.25
C TYR A 54 -10.66 -0.32 0.54
N GLN A 55 -10.85 -0.72 -0.70
CA GLN A 55 -12.08 -0.46 -1.44
C GLN A 55 -13.21 -1.31 -0.83
N ALA A 56 -14.22 -0.66 -0.29
CA ALA A 56 -15.35 -1.33 0.34
C ALA A 56 -16.38 -1.77 -0.70
N PRO A 57 -16.98 -2.97 -0.54
CA PRO A 57 -18.15 -3.34 -1.31
C PRO A 57 -19.28 -2.32 -1.12
N GLU A 58 -20.02 -2.05 -2.19
CA GLU A 58 -21.17 -1.15 -2.16
C GLU A 58 -22.21 -1.57 -1.10
N SER A 59 -22.37 -2.88 -0.88
CA SER A 59 -23.28 -3.45 0.10
C SER A 59 -22.91 -3.16 1.55
N ASP A 60 -21.65 -2.77 1.80
CA ASP A 60 -21.15 -2.57 3.16
C ASP A 60 -21.42 -1.16 3.69
N VAL A 61 -21.83 -0.25 2.81
CA VAL A 61 -22.10 1.15 3.17
C VAL A 61 -23.51 1.53 2.73
N LYS A 62 -24.37 1.79 3.69
CA LYS A 62 -25.75 2.22 3.45
C LYS A 62 -25.95 3.68 3.81
N GLU A 63 -26.41 4.46 2.87
CA GLU A 63 -26.85 5.82 3.15
C GLU A 63 -28.18 5.81 3.89
N THR A 64 -28.24 6.55 4.99
CA THR A 64 -29.45 6.75 5.79
C THR A 64 -29.70 8.22 6.03
N LYS A 65 -30.83 8.58 6.57
CA LYS A 65 -31.13 9.99 6.95
C LYS A 65 -30.20 10.53 8.05
N TYR A 66 -29.48 9.66 8.75
CA TYR A 66 -28.60 10.03 9.87
C TYR A 66 -27.12 10.02 9.54
N GLY A 67 -26.74 9.41 8.43
CA GLY A 67 -25.34 9.20 8.03
C GLY A 67 -25.15 7.89 7.29
N TYR A 68 -23.90 7.47 7.20
CA TYR A 68 -23.52 6.20 6.58
C TYR A 68 -23.54 5.08 7.62
N GLN A 69 -24.35 4.07 7.39
CA GLN A 69 -24.37 2.88 8.22
C GLN A 69 -23.52 1.78 7.56
N LEU A 70 -22.52 1.31 8.28
CA LEU A 70 -21.61 0.25 7.82
C LEU A 70 -22.18 -1.12 8.13
N SER A 71 -21.71 -2.14 7.40
CA SER A 71 -22.11 -3.55 7.61
C SER A 71 -21.85 -4.06 9.02
N THR A 72 -20.87 -3.48 9.72
CA THR A 72 -20.59 -3.78 11.15
C THR A 72 -21.60 -3.17 12.12
N GLY A 73 -22.54 -2.34 11.64
CA GLY A 73 -23.49 -1.60 12.46
C GLY A 73 -23.02 -0.22 12.90
N GLU A 74 -21.76 0.16 12.62
CA GLU A 74 -21.29 1.51 12.90
C GLU A 74 -22.08 2.54 12.08
N LEU A 75 -22.57 3.59 12.72
CA LEU A 75 -23.18 4.75 12.06
C LEU A 75 -22.20 5.91 12.10
N ILE A 76 -21.84 6.43 10.94
CA ILE A 76 -20.98 7.62 10.78
C ILE A 76 -21.85 8.77 10.31
N PRO A 77 -22.14 9.76 11.17
CA PRO A 77 -22.95 10.92 10.79
C PRO A 77 -22.33 11.72 9.64
N TYR A 78 -23.13 12.35 8.80
CA TYR A 78 -22.66 13.14 7.66
C TYR A 78 -21.70 14.27 8.02
N SER A 79 -21.78 14.80 9.23
CA SER A 79 -20.87 15.85 9.76
C SER A 79 -19.59 15.30 10.41
N ASP A 80 -19.40 13.99 10.42
CA ASP A 80 -18.24 13.37 11.05
C ASP A 80 -16.98 13.68 10.25
N HIS A 81 -15.90 14.12 10.94
CA HIS A 81 -14.62 14.45 10.32
C HIS A 81 -13.90 13.25 9.68
N ARG A 82 -14.31 12.02 9.98
CA ARG A 82 -13.80 10.80 9.38
C ARG A 82 -14.31 10.59 7.96
N ILE A 83 -15.36 11.31 7.55
CA ILE A 83 -15.84 11.25 6.17
C ILE A 83 -14.89 12.05 5.29
N LYS A 84 -14.38 11.40 4.26
CA LYS A 84 -13.48 11.94 3.24
C LYS A 84 -14.11 11.79 1.86
N ARG A 85 -13.66 12.59 0.92
CA ARG A 85 -14.06 12.42 -0.49
C ARG A 85 -13.23 11.33 -1.13
N SER A 86 -13.88 10.34 -1.73
CA SER A 86 -13.22 9.38 -2.60
C SER A 86 -12.74 10.06 -3.89
N HIS A 87 -11.61 9.60 -4.43
CA HIS A 87 -11.08 10.09 -5.71
C HIS A 87 -11.48 9.20 -6.87
N ASP A 88 -12.33 8.22 -6.62
CA ASP A 88 -12.96 7.36 -7.63
C ASP A 88 -14.46 7.17 -7.33
N GLU A 89 -15.10 6.25 -8.01
CA GLU A 89 -16.53 6.00 -7.91
C GLU A 89 -16.93 5.03 -6.78
N TYR A 90 -15.96 4.60 -5.97
CA TYR A 90 -16.17 3.58 -4.94
C TYR A 90 -16.05 4.16 -3.53
N PHE A 91 -16.74 3.50 -2.60
CA PHE A 91 -16.47 3.68 -1.17
C PHE A 91 -15.14 3.03 -0.80
N HIS A 92 -14.44 3.64 0.15
CA HIS A 92 -13.28 3.01 0.78
C HIS A 92 -13.40 3.16 2.29
N GLU A 93 -13.11 2.08 2.99
CA GLU A 93 -13.07 2.06 4.44
C GLU A 93 -11.64 1.93 4.94
N CYS A 94 -11.32 2.65 6.02
CA CYS A 94 -10.06 2.53 6.71
C CYS A 94 -10.35 2.05 8.13
N LYS A 95 -9.89 0.84 8.43
CA LYS A 95 -10.11 0.15 9.71
C LYS A 95 -8.79 -0.43 10.22
N PRO A 96 -8.66 -0.69 11.53
CA PRO A 96 -7.44 -1.29 12.08
C PRO A 96 -7.00 -2.55 11.31
N GLY A 97 -5.78 -2.51 10.74
CA GLY A 97 -5.22 -3.61 9.98
C GLY A 97 -5.96 -3.98 8.69
N GLY A 98 -6.87 -3.13 8.20
CA GLY A 98 -7.73 -3.44 7.06
C GLY A 98 -8.78 -4.52 7.35
N ASP A 99 -9.05 -4.80 8.62
CA ASP A 99 -10.04 -5.81 9.02
C ASP A 99 -11.47 -5.27 8.86
N ALA A 100 -12.18 -5.78 7.85
CA ALA A 100 -13.56 -5.41 7.55
C ALA A 100 -14.53 -5.65 8.72
N ASN A 101 -14.22 -6.57 9.63
CA ASN A 101 -15.05 -6.87 10.81
C ASN A 101 -14.78 -5.94 11.99
N SER A 102 -13.76 -5.09 11.91
CA SER A 102 -13.49 -4.12 12.95
C SER A 102 -14.67 -3.19 13.16
N GLN A 103 -15.05 -3.00 14.43
CA GLN A 103 -16.27 -2.25 14.80
C GLN A 103 -16.14 -0.75 14.62
N ARG A 104 -14.93 -0.24 14.47
CA ARG A 104 -14.66 1.19 14.34
C ARG A 104 -13.80 1.48 13.14
N SER A 105 -14.25 2.46 12.36
CA SER A 105 -13.51 2.98 11.21
C SER A 105 -12.68 4.19 11.59
N PHE A 106 -11.50 4.31 11.01
CA PHE A 106 -10.66 5.53 11.08
C PHE A 106 -11.17 6.59 10.11
N CYS A 107 -11.54 6.17 8.89
CA CYS A 107 -12.11 7.03 7.86
C CYS A 107 -13.05 6.24 6.96
N LEU A 108 -13.99 6.97 6.36
CA LEU A 108 -14.84 6.51 5.28
C LEU A 108 -14.69 7.47 4.10
N TYR A 109 -14.19 6.97 2.97
CA TYR A 109 -14.15 7.70 1.71
C TYR A 109 -15.44 7.47 0.95
N VAL A 110 -16.10 8.56 0.60
CA VAL A 110 -17.40 8.55 -0.05
C VAL A 110 -17.26 9.05 -1.48
N PRO A 111 -17.74 8.30 -2.48
CA PRO A 111 -17.71 8.74 -3.87
C PRO A 111 -18.63 9.95 -4.08
N ASP A 112 -18.23 10.82 -5.01
CA ASP A 112 -19.09 11.91 -5.48
C ASP A 112 -20.05 11.34 -6.53
N ARG A 113 -21.28 11.12 -6.15
CA ARG A 113 -22.29 10.54 -7.04
C ARG A 113 -23.06 11.58 -7.84
N GLY A 114 -22.65 12.84 -7.78
CA GLY A 114 -23.27 13.95 -8.50
C GLY A 114 -24.79 14.01 -8.29
N MET A 115 -25.28 14.99 -7.58
CA MET A 115 -26.74 15.31 -7.63
C MET A 115 -27.04 16.14 -8.86
#